data_2bde4e73a09294202b15e8be8043f369
#
_entry.id   2bde4e73a09294202b15e8be8043f369
#
_cell.length_a   1.000
_cell.length_b   1.000
_cell.length_c   1.000
_cell.angle_alpha   90.00
_cell.angle_beta   90.00
_cell.angle_gamma   90.00
#
_symmetry.space_group_name_H-M   'P 1'
#
loop_
_entity.id
_entity.type
_entity.pdbx_description
1 polymer ?
#
loop_
_entity_poly.entity_id
_entity_poly.type
_entity_poly.pdbx_seq_one_letter_code
_entity_poly.pdbx_strand_id
1 'polypeptide(L)'
;CRLLELNEDLGETVALAHDLGHPPFGHNGEKALNIAMQDHGGFNHNDQTLRVLTHIEKRHPNFSGLNLTWESLEGIVKHNGIVLHNIPFHTYLYNKKHDLLLNKQPFLESQIAAISDDVAYNNHDVEDAIRAGLLSIDQLQENIFFKNIINQLKKEYNIIDDKLLMFQVLRKSMSLMIEDIYNQTNKNILDLEIKTKIDLQNYNDFIDPNVISNKIRANLLNGVYEEEIRFLRKNVK
;
A
#
# COMPACT_ATOMS: atom_id res chain seq x y z
N CYS A 1 -3.16 11.77 -2.50
CA CYS A 1 -3.40 12.31 -3.85
C CYS A 1 -3.59 13.84 -3.81
N ARG A 2 -4.54 14.39 -3.06
CA ARG A 2 -4.85 15.84 -3.05
C ARG A 2 -3.64 16.74 -2.80
N LEU A 3 -2.82 16.43 -1.79
CA LEU A 3 -1.63 17.22 -1.45
C LEU A 3 -0.54 17.19 -2.52
N LEU A 4 -0.53 16.16 -3.35
CA LEU A 4 0.43 15.98 -4.47
C LEU A 4 -0.18 16.37 -5.82
N GLU A 5 -1.38 16.96 -5.83
CA GLU A 5 -2.11 17.35 -7.04
C GLU A 5 -2.33 16.19 -8.04
N LEU A 6 -2.46 14.96 -7.51
CA LEU A 6 -2.74 13.75 -8.27
C LEU A 6 -4.26 13.53 -8.40
N ASN A 7 -4.63 12.62 -9.30
CA ASN A 7 -6.03 12.25 -9.51
C ASN A 7 -6.57 11.48 -8.28
N GLU A 8 -7.45 12.12 -7.52
CA GLU A 8 -8.02 11.56 -6.29
C GLU A 8 -8.91 10.35 -6.58
N ASP A 9 -9.73 10.41 -7.64
CA ASP A 9 -10.65 9.32 -8.01
C ASP A 9 -9.89 8.07 -8.43
N LEU A 10 -8.77 8.23 -9.15
CA LEU A 10 -7.90 7.12 -9.52
C LEU A 10 -7.22 6.51 -8.29
N GLY A 11 -6.65 7.34 -7.41
CA GLY A 11 -6.02 6.89 -6.18
C GLY A 11 -7.01 6.15 -5.26
N GLU A 12 -8.23 6.67 -5.09
CA GLU A 12 -9.29 6.03 -4.33
C GLU A 12 -9.71 4.69 -4.96
N THR A 13 -9.87 4.65 -6.29
CA THR A 13 -10.23 3.42 -7.01
C THR A 13 -9.19 2.33 -6.81
N VAL A 14 -7.90 2.66 -6.92
CA VAL A 14 -6.82 1.68 -6.69
C VAL A 14 -6.81 1.22 -5.22
N ALA A 15 -6.90 2.16 -4.27
CA ALA A 15 -6.91 1.83 -2.84
C ALA A 15 -8.08 0.92 -2.43
N LEU A 16 -9.28 1.15 -2.99
CA LEU A 16 -10.46 0.33 -2.69
C LEU A 16 -10.46 -1.04 -3.38
N ALA A 17 -9.79 -1.17 -4.51
CA ALA A 17 -9.93 -2.36 -5.35
C ALA A 17 -8.75 -3.32 -5.33
N HIS A 18 -7.56 -2.89 -4.88
CA HIS A 18 -6.32 -3.67 -5.02
C HIS A 18 -6.39 -5.06 -4.36
N ASP A 19 -7.12 -5.21 -3.26
CA ASP A 19 -7.20 -6.43 -2.45
C ASP A 19 -8.53 -7.21 -2.58
N LEU A 20 -9.38 -6.88 -3.55
CA LEU A 20 -10.68 -7.57 -3.75
C LEU A 20 -10.56 -9.08 -4.02
N GLY A 21 -9.41 -9.54 -4.48
CA GLY A 21 -9.11 -10.95 -4.70
C GLY A 21 -8.50 -11.69 -3.49
N HIS A 22 -8.34 -11.01 -2.36
CA HIS A 22 -7.67 -11.59 -1.20
C HIS A 22 -8.50 -12.72 -0.57
N PRO A 23 -7.90 -13.90 -0.27
CA PRO A 23 -8.61 -15.01 0.35
C PRO A 23 -8.77 -14.78 1.87
N PRO A 24 -9.64 -15.53 2.55
CA PRO A 24 -9.69 -15.56 4.01
C PRO A 24 -8.33 -15.87 4.64
N PHE A 25 -8.06 -15.35 5.82
CA PHE A 25 -6.84 -15.51 6.61
C PHE A 25 -5.59 -14.83 6.03
N GLY A 26 -5.76 -13.78 5.22
CA GLY A 26 -4.69 -12.93 4.71
C GLY A 26 -3.62 -13.72 3.95
N HIS A 27 -2.37 -13.29 4.04
CA HIS A 27 -1.26 -13.92 3.34
C HIS A 27 -1.00 -15.39 3.75
N ASN A 28 -1.37 -15.80 4.96
CA ASN A 28 -1.26 -17.20 5.36
C ASN A 28 -2.31 -18.06 4.65
N GLY A 29 -3.52 -17.54 4.49
CA GLY A 29 -4.57 -18.18 3.69
C GLY A 29 -4.20 -18.24 2.22
N GLU A 30 -3.61 -17.19 1.68
CA GLU A 30 -3.11 -17.16 0.30
C GLU A 30 -2.03 -18.23 0.07
N LYS A 31 -1.05 -18.36 0.97
CA LYS A 31 -0.01 -19.40 0.88
C LYS A 31 -0.62 -20.80 0.92
N ALA A 32 -1.56 -21.04 1.81
CA ALA A 32 -2.24 -22.34 1.92
C ALA A 32 -3.05 -22.64 0.65
N LEU A 33 -3.78 -21.67 0.14
CA LEU A 33 -4.58 -21.80 -1.08
C LEU A 33 -3.68 -21.99 -2.31
N ASN A 34 -2.58 -21.26 -2.42
CA ASN A 34 -1.62 -21.42 -3.49
C ASN A 34 -1.03 -22.84 -3.53
N ILE A 35 -0.67 -23.41 -2.37
CA ILE A 35 -0.21 -24.81 -2.26
C ILE A 35 -1.31 -25.79 -2.71
N ALA A 36 -2.53 -25.60 -2.22
CA ALA A 36 -3.66 -26.46 -2.57
C ALA A 36 -4.04 -26.43 -4.06
N MET A 37 -3.75 -25.31 -4.72
CA MET A 37 -4.05 -25.05 -6.13
C MET A 37 -2.89 -25.31 -7.08
N GLN A 38 -1.76 -25.87 -6.61
CA GLN A 38 -0.55 -26.03 -7.44
C GLN A 38 -0.82 -26.77 -8.76
N ASP A 39 -1.59 -27.84 -8.73
CA ASP A 39 -1.95 -28.63 -9.90
C ASP A 39 -2.89 -27.88 -10.88
N HIS A 40 -3.42 -26.74 -10.45
CA HIS A 40 -4.35 -25.90 -11.20
C HIS A 40 -3.77 -24.50 -11.51
N GLY A 41 -2.45 -24.34 -11.42
CA GLY A 41 -1.76 -23.08 -11.73
C GLY A 41 -1.50 -22.17 -10.52
N GLY A 42 -1.80 -22.64 -9.31
CA GLY A 42 -1.60 -21.89 -8.08
C GLY A 42 -2.68 -20.85 -7.79
N PHE A 43 -2.42 -19.99 -6.83
CA PHE A 43 -3.28 -18.87 -6.48
C PHE A 43 -2.44 -17.63 -6.16
N ASN A 44 -2.88 -16.47 -6.66
CA ASN A 44 -2.30 -15.17 -6.37
C ASN A 44 -3.45 -14.14 -6.22
N HIS A 45 -3.49 -13.41 -5.11
CA HIS A 45 -4.59 -12.47 -4.82
C HIS A 45 -4.68 -11.31 -5.82
N ASN A 46 -3.55 -10.80 -6.32
CA ASN A 46 -3.55 -9.72 -7.32
C ASN A 46 -4.15 -10.20 -8.66
N ASP A 47 -3.81 -11.43 -9.08
CA ASP A 47 -4.39 -12.06 -10.27
C ASP A 47 -5.89 -12.30 -10.10
N GLN A 48 -6.30 -12.74 -8.92
CA GLN A 48 -7.71 -12.91 -8.58
C GLN A 48 -8.44 -11.57 -8.53
N THR A 49 -7.81 -10.50 -8.01
CA THR A 49 -8.37 -9.13 -8.06
C THR A 49 -8.66 -8.73 -9.50
N LEU A 50 -7.69 -8.86 -10.40
CA LEU A 50 -7.89 -8.53 -11.81
C LEU A 50 -9.02 -9.37 -12.43
N ARG A 51 -9.09 -10.68 -12.10
CA ARG A 51 -10.15 -11.58 -12.55
C ARG A 51 -11.52 -11.15 -12.05
N VAL A 52 -11.64 -10.77 -10.77
CA VAL A 52 -12.88 -10.25 -10.19
C VAL A 52 -13.34 -9.02 -10.96
N LEU A 53 -12.47 -8.04 -11.11
CA LEU A 53 -12.77 -6.75 -11.73
C LEU A 53 -13.11 -6.83 -13.23
N THR A 54 -12.51 -7.78 -13.95
CA THR A 54 -12.65 -7.87 -15.41
C THR A 54 -13.60 -8.96 -15.89
N HIS A 55 -13.90 -9.98 -15.06
CA HIS A 55 -14.67 -11.15 -15.51
C HIS A 55 -15.79 -11.57 -14.56
N ILE A 56 -15.55 -11.62 -13.23
CA ILE A 56 -16.47 -12.24 -12.28
C ILE A 56 -17.63 -11.30 -11.96
N GLU A 57 -17.34 -10.04 -11.64
CA GLU A 57 -18.35 -9.03 -11.36
C GLU A 57 -19.16 -8.72 -12.61
N LYS A 58 -20.44 -9.11 -12.60
CA LYS A 58 -21.36 -8.87 -13.70
C LYS A 58 -22.43 -7.88 -13.27
N ARG A 59 -22.20 -6.61 -13.56
CA ARG A 59 -23.11 -5.51 -13.22
C ARG A 59 -23.84 -4.94 -14.42
N HIS A 60 -23.41 -5.29 -15.65
CA HIS A 60 -23.99 -4.75 -16.87
C HIS A 60 -24.19 -5.85 -17.93
N PRO A 61 -25.30 -5.81 -18.73
CA PRO A 61 -25.57 -6.85 -19.71
C PRO A 61 -24.59 -6.91 -20.88
N ASN A 62 -23.98 -5.78 -21.25
CA ASN A 62 -23.17 -5.65 -22.46
C ASN A 62 -21.69 -5.94 -22.27
N PHE A 63 -21.20 -6.07 -21.02
CA PHE A 63 -19.79 -6.37 -20.73
C PHE A 63 -19.63 -7.19 -19.46
N SER A 64 -18.54 -7.91 -19.37
CA SER A 64 -18.09 -8.60 -18.16
C SER A 64 -17.24 -7.67 -17.31
N GLY A 65 -17.21 -7.90 -16.00
CA GLY A 65 -16.48 -7.07 -15.06
C GLY A 65 -17.13 -5.73 -14.79
N LEU A 66 -16.38 -4.83 -14.17
CA LEU A 66 -16.84 -3.48 -13.78
C LEU A 66 -16.54 -2.42 -14.84
N ASN A 67 -15.87 -2.78 -15.93
CA ASN A 67 -15.47 -1.86 -17.00
C ASN A 67 -14.65 -0.66 -16.49
N LEU A 68 -13.68 -0.94 -15.62
CA LEU A 68 -12.75 0.08 -15.12
C LEU A 68 -11.86 0.62 -16.25
N THR A 69 -11.36 1.84 -16.06
CA THR A 69 -10.42 2.44 -17.02
C THR A 69 -9.10 1.67 -17.05
N TRP A 70 -8.33 1.87 -18.12
CA TRP A 70 -7.02 1.26 -18.27
C TRP A 70 -6.08 1.66 -17.12
N GLU A 71 -6.09 2.94 -16.73
CA GLU A 71 -5.27 3.48 -15.64
C GLU A 71 -5.61 2.84 -14.29
N SER A 72 -6.89 2.59 -14.04
CA SER A 72 -7.33 1.92 -12.81
C SER A 72 -6.81 0.48 -12.76
N LEU A 73 -6.93 -0.27 -13.85
CA LEU A 73 -6.47 -1.66 -13.92
C LEU A 73 -4.96 -1.77 -13.90
N GLU A 74 -4.27 -0.86 -14.59
CA GLU A 74 -2.82 -0.73 -14.55
C GLU A 74 -2.33 -0.49 -13.12
N GLY A 75 -2.94 0.49 -12.44
CA GLY A 75 -2.60 0.82 -11.07
C GLY A 75 -2.86 -0.32 -10.09
N ILE A 76 -4.00 -1.01 -10.20
CA ILE A 76 -4.35 -2.15 -9.36
C ILE A 76 -3.36 -3.31 -9.56
N VAL A 77 -3.03 -3.66 -10.80
CA VAL A 77 -2.11 -4.77 -11.09
C VAL A 77 -0.69 -4.48 -10.63
N LYS A 78 -0.28 -3.22 -10.66
CA LYS A 78 1.08 -2.78 -10.35
C LYS A 78 1.22 -2.03 -9.03
N HIS A 79 0.22 -2.04 -8.14
CA HIS A 79 0.34 -1.33 -6.86
C HIS A 79 1.57 -1.80 -6.04
N ASN A 80 1.97 -3.05 -6.17
CA ASN A 80 3.19 -3.59 -5.58
C ASN A 80 4.46 -3.39 -6.43
N GLY A 81 4.39 -2.58 -7.50
CA GLY A 81 5.49 -2.28 -8.41
C GLY A 81 5.40 -3.00 -9.75
N ILE A 82 6.49 -3.01 -10.49
CA ILE A 82 6.58 -3.63 -11.83
C ILE A 82 6.43 -5.15 -11.75
N VAL A 83 5.89 -5.74 -12.82
CA VAL A 83 5.65 -7.20 -12.93
C VAL A 83 6.49 -7.76 -14.07
N LEU A 84 7.71 -8.24 -13.77
CA LEU A 84 8.67 -8.73 -14.78
C LEU A 84 8.68 -10.25 -14.92
N HIS A 85 8.54 -10.97 -13.82
CA HIS A 85 8.70 -12.41 -13.76
C HIS A 85 7.47 -13.10 -13.20
N ASN A 86 7.26 -14.35 -13.59
CA ASN A 86 6.15 -15.18 -13.11
C ASN A 86 4.79 -14.49 -13.23
N ILE A 87 4.54 -13.83 -14.37
CA ILE A 87 3.28 -13.13 -14.61
C ILE A 87 2.13 -14.12 -14.41
N PRO A 88 1.21 -13.86 -13.47
CA PRO A 88 0.09 -14.77 -13.19
C PRO A 88 -0.84 -14.91 -14.39
N PHE A 89 -1.61 -15.99 -14.42
CA PHE A 89 -2.34 -16.44 -15.62
C PHE A 89 -3.36 -15.42 -16.15
N HIS A 90 -4.22 -14.86 -15.30
CA HIS A 90 -5.23 -13.90 -15.75
C HIS A 90 -4.59 -12.56 -16.14
N THR A 91 -3.58 -12.12 -15.41
CA THR A 91 -2.78 -10.93 -15.74
C THR A 91 -2.12 -11.09 -17.11
N TYR A 92 -1.51 -12.23 -17.38
CA TYR A 92 -0.93 -12.53 -18.68
C TYR A 92 -1.98 -12.50 -19.82
N LEU A 93 -3.14 -13.14 -19.63
CA LEU A 93 -4.20 -13.16 -20.64
C LEU A 93 -4.78 -11.77 -20.90
N TYR A 94 -4.98 -10.98 -19.84
CA TYR A 94 -5.49 -9.62 -19.94
C TYR A 94 -4.49 -8.73 -20.66
N ASN A 95 -3.21 -8.78 -20.26
CA ASN A 95 -2.13 -7.97 -20.81
C ASN A 95 -1.91 -8.21 -22.30
N LYS A 96 -2.18 -9.43 -22.81
CA LYS A 96 -2.15 -9.72 -24.24
C LYS A 96 -3.15 -8.92 -25.09
N LYS A 97 -4.27 -8.53 -24.49
CA LYS A 97 -5.35 -7.77 -25.15
C LYS A 97 -5.25 -6.27 -24.87
N HIS A 98 -4.82 -5.92 -23.68
CA HIS A 98 -4.76 -4.57 -23.15
C HIS A 98 -3.43 -4.41 -22.43
N ASP A 99 -2.38 -4.00 -23.16
CA ASP A 99 -1.04 -3.84 -22.59
C ASP A 99 -1.06 -2.89 -21.39
N LEU A 100 -0.85 -3.45 -20.19
CA LEU A 100 -0.80 -2.72 -18.92
C LEU A 100 0.61 -2.18 -18.61
N LEU A 101 1.52 -2.23 -19.57
CA LEU A 101 2.90 -1.77 -19.40
C LEU A 101 3.55 -2.38 -18.15
N LEU A 102 3.44 -3.71 -17.98
CA LEU A 102 3.84 -4.44 -16.77
C LEU A 102 5.29 -4.22 -16.37
N ASN A 103 6.16 -3.90 -17.34
CA ASN A 103 7.58 -3.62 -17.17
C ASN A 103 7.90 -2.14 -16.87
N LYS A 104 6.89 -1.27 -16.80
CA LYS A 104 7.05 0.14 -16.47
C LYS A 104 6.57 0.42 -15.04
N GLN A 105 7.08 1.50 -14.41
CA GLN A 105 6.58 1.91 -13.09
C GLN A 105 5.08 2.24 -13.13
N PRO A 106 4.32 1.92 -12.07
CA PRO A 106 2.95 2.37 -11.93
C PRO A 106 2.87 3.89 -11.79
N PHE A 107 1.72 4.47 -12.11
CA PHE A 107 1.46 5.88 -11.85
C PHE A 107 1.59 6.21 -10.36
N LEU A 108 1.82 7.50 -10.05
CA LEU A 108 1.99 7.95 -8.67
C LEU A 108 0.76 7.65 -7.81
N GLU A 109 -0.44 7.72 -8.36
CA GLU A 109 -1.68 7.36 -7.68
C GLU A 109 -1.66 5.93 -7.13
N SER A 110 -1.14 4.99 -7.91
CA SER A 110 -0.99 3.60 -7.50
C SER A 110 0.08 3.44 -6.41
N GLN A 111 1.19 4.15 -6.53
CA GLN A 111 2.26 4.12 -5.52
C GLN A 111 1.78 4.73 -4.19
N ILE A 112 1.00 5.83 -4.27
CA ILE A 112 0.39 6.44 -3.08
C ILE A 112 -0.69 5.53 -2.47
N ALA A 113 -1.48 4.84 -3.29
CA ALA A 113 -2.44 3.86 -2.78
C ALA A 113 -1.74 2.75 -1.98
N ALA A 114 -0.67 2.18 -2.51
CA ALA A 114 0.11 1.14 -1.84
C ALA A 114 0.72 1.60 -0.51
N ILE A 115 1.37 2.77 -0.49
CA ILE A 115 1.97 3.26 0.77
C ILE A 115 0.90 3.69 1.77
N SER A 116 -0.27 4.14 1.32
CA SER A 116 -1.40 4.49 2.19
C SER A 116 -1.99 3.25 2.86
N ASP A 117 -2.01 2.11 2.16
CA ASP A 117 -2.38 0.81 2.73
C ASP A 117 -1.40 0.41 3.84
N ASP A 118 -0.10 0.51 3.60
CA ASP A 118 0.94 0.27 4.62
C ASP A 118 0.74 1.16 5.87
N VAL A 119 0.43 2.46 5.69
CA VAL A 119 0.15 3.39 6.81
C VAL A 119 -1.09 2.97 7.59
N ALA A 120 -2.17 2.63 6.89
CA ALA A 120 -3.42 2.19 7.50
C ALA A 120 -3.20 0.88 8.29
N TYR A 121 -2.58 -0.12 7.66
CA TYR A 121 -2.27 -1.41 8.24
C TYR A 121 -1.47 -1.29 9.55
N ASN A 122 -0.37 -0.51 9.54
CA ASN A 122 0.46 -0.37 10.73
C ASN A 122 -0.27 0.32 11.90
N ASN A 123 -1.08 1.35 11.62
CA ASN A 123 -1.86 2.01 12.67
C ASN A 123 -2.96 1.09 13.24
N HIS A 124 -3.61 0.30 12.39
CA HIS A 124 -4.60 -0.68 12.83
C HIS A 124 -3.98 -1.83 13.63
N ASP A 125 -2.80 -2.32 13.23
CA ASP A 125 -2.09 -3.34 13.99
C ASP A 125 -1.73 -2.88 15.41
N VAL A 126 -1.29 -1.63 15.59
CA VAL A 126 -1.05 -1.04 16.91
C VAL A 126 -2.36 -0.96 17.71
N GLU A 127 -3.44 -0.49 17.08
CA GLU A 127 -4.75 -0.41 17.72
C GLU A 127 -5.23 -1.79 18.19
N ASP A 128 -5.17 -2.78 17.33
CA ASP A 128 -5.61 -4.15 17.60
C ASP A 128 -4.73 -4.83 18.65
N ALA A 129 -3.42 -4.62 18.63
CA ALA A 129 -2.51 -5.13 19.65
C ALA A 129 -2.83 -4.57 21.04
N ILE A 130 -3.13 -3.26 21.14
CA ILE A 130 -3.52 -2.63 22.41
C ILE A 130 -4.90 -3.13 22.84
N ARG A 131 -5.88 -3.21 21.97
CA ARG A 131 -7.23 -3.71 22.27
C ARG A 131 -7.22 -5.17 22.70
N ALA A 132 -6.35 -5.98 22.13
CA ALA A 132 -6.17 -7.38 22.50
C ALA A 132 -5.35 -7.58 23.79
N GLY A 133 -4.81 -6.52 24.38
CA GLY A 133 -3.93 -6.59 25.55
C GLY A 133 -2.55 -7.20 25.28
N LEU A 134 -2.16 -7.27 24.00
CA LEU A 134 -0.83 -7.75 23.58
C LEU A 134 0.25 -6.66 23.71
N LEU A 135 -0.16 -5.40 23.68
CA LEU A 135 0.69 -4.23 23.78
C LEU A 135 0.05 -3.22 24.74
N SER A 136 0.82 -2.64 25.66
CA SER A 136 0.38 -1.54 26.52
C SER A 136 0.90 -0.20 25.99
N ILE A 137 0.24 0.90 26.41
CA ILE A 137 0.70 2.27 26.09
C ILE A 137 2.10 2.53 26.65
N ASP A 138 2.44 1.92 27.79
CA ASP A 138 3.79 2.06 28.37
C ASP A 138 4.84 1.36 27.53
N GLN A 139 4.55 0.15 27.03
CA GLN A 139 5.43 -0.55 26.09
C GLN A 139 5.57 0.20 24.76
N LEU A 140 4.51 0.85 24.29
CA LEU A 140 4.55 1.68 23.08
C LEU A 140 5.54 2.85 23.23
N GLN A 141 5.77 3.36 24.45
CA GLN A 141 6.77 4.40 24.73
C GLN A 141 8.22 3.92 24.64
N GLU A 142 8.49 2.62 24.47
CA GLU A 142 9.82 2.12 24.18
C GLU A 142 10.27 2.51 22.76
N ASN A 143 9.33 2.72 21.85
CA ASN A 143 9.59 3.29 20.54
C ASN A 143 9.65 4.83 20.62
N ILE A 144 10.73 5.42 20.11
CA ILE A 144 10.99 6.86 20.21
C ILE A 144 9.93 7.72 19.52
N PHE A 145 9.36 7.26 18.42
CA PHE A 145 8.31 7.97 17.68
C PHE A 145 7.04 8.08 18.52
N PHE A 146 6.51 6.95 18.99
CA PHE A 146 5.32 6.94 19.84
C PHE A 146 5.54 7.67 21.17
N LYS A 147 6.74 7.52 21.77
CA LYS A 147 7.13 8.27 22.97
C LYS A 147 7.02 9.78 22.76
N ASN A 148 7.50 10.29 21.63
CA ASN A 148 7.43 11.71 21.30
C ASN A 148 5.99 12.18 21.14
N ILE A 149 5.15 11.40 20.43
CA ILE A 149 3.73 11.67 20.26
C ILE A 149 3.01 11.71 21.62
N ILE A 150 3.20 10.69 22.45
CA ILE A 150 2.56 10.57 23.77
C ILE A 150 2.97 11.77 24.67
N ASN A 151 4.25 12.11 24.69
CA ASN A 151 4.74 13.24 25.47
C ASN A 151 4.18 14.58 24.98
N GLN A 152 4.05 14.76 23.66
CA GLN A 152 3.42 15.95 23.09
C GLN A 152 1.95 16.04 23.48
N LEU A 153 1.19 14.96 23.33
CA LEU A 153 -0.23 14.91 23.64
C LEU A 153 -0.50 15.13 25.14
N LYS A 154 0.32 14.56 26.02
CA LYS A 154 0.22 14.78 27.49
C LYS A 154 0.52 16.23 27.89
N LYS A 155 1.32 16.96 27.11
CA LYS A 155 1.57 18.39 27.34
C LYS A 155 0.46 19.27 26.79
N GLU A 156 -0.13 18.87 25.65
CA GLU A 156 -1.15 19.64 24.94
C GLU A 156 -2.53 19.47 25.58
N TYR A 157 -2.83 18.26 26.04
CA TYR A 157 -4.13 17.91 26.60
C TYR A 157 -3.99 17.33 28.01
N ASN A 158 -4.92 17.68 28.89
CA ASN A 158 -5.03 17.04 30.19
C ASN A 158 -5.78 15.69 30.04
N ILE A 159 -5.16 14.72 29.38
CA ILE A 159 -5.75 13.41 29.09
C ILE A 159 -5.55 12.51 30.31
N ILE A 160 -6.63 11.98 30.84
CA ILE A 160 -6.65 11.09 32.02
C ILE A 160 -6.98 9.64 31.60
N ASP A 161 -7.68 9.44 30.48
CA ASP A 161 -8.14 8.13 30.00
C ASP A 161 -7.21 7.56 28.94
N ASP A 162 -6.69 6.35 29.17
CA ASP A 162 -5.79 5.64 28.27
C ASP A 162 -6.43 5.34 26.90
N LYS A 163 -7.73 5.06 26.85
CA LYS A 163 -8.46 4.82 25.61
C LYS A 163 -8.49 6.08 24.74
N LEU A 164 -8.75 7.24 25.36
CA LEU A 164 -8.72 8.50 24.65
C LEU A 164 -7.31 8.86 24.18
N LEU A 165 -6.31 8.60 25.03
CA LEU A 165 -4.90 8.78 24.66
C LEU A 165 -4.53 7.91 23.46
N MET A 166 -4.91 6.63 23.44
CA MET A 166 -4.68 5.73 22.32
C MET A 166 -5.23 6.30 21.00
N PHE A 167 -6.49 6.73 20.98
CA PHE A 167 -7.09 7.33 19.79
C PHE A 167 -6.33 8.58 19.29
N GLN A 168 -5.87 9.43 20.21
CA GLN A 168 -5.10 10.61 19.85
C GLN A 168 -3.70 10.24 19.34
N VAL A 169 -3.05 9.23 19.93
CA VAL A 169 -1.75 8.71 19.48
C VAL A 169 -1.86 8.17 18.07
N LEU A 170 -2.83 7.31 17.78
CA LEU A 170 -3.03 6.73 16.44
C LEU A 170 -3.35 7.81 15.40
N ARG A 171 -4.22 8.76 15.73
CA ARG A 171 -4.54 9.88 14.84
C ARG A 171 -3.30 10.74 14.53
N LYS A 172 -2.49 11.05 15.54
CA LYS A 172 -1.27 11.85 15.38
C LYS A 172 -0.21 11.08 14.63
N SER A 173 -0.04 9.78 14.92
CA SER A 173 0.85 8.86 14.19
C SER A 173 0.52 8.87 12.70
N MET A 174 -0.72 8.59 12.33
CA MET A 174 -1.16 8.59 10.94
C MET A 174 -0.90 9.94 10.25
N SER A 175 -1.18 11.06 10.94
CA SER A 175 -0.94 12.39 10.38
C SER A 175 0.55 12.64 10.09
N LEU A 176 1.44 12.24 11.01
CA LEU A 176 2.89 12.41 10.84
C LEU A 176 3.43 11.51 9.73
N MET A 177 2.93 10.27 9.61
CA MET A 177 3.32 9.38 8.51
C MET A 177 2.89 9.94 7.15
N ILE A 178 1.68 10.47 7.03
CA ILE A 178 1.19 11.13 5.80
C ILE A 178 2.04 12.36 5.46
N GLU A 179 2.38 13.17 6.46
CA GLU A 179 3.23 14.36 6.26
C GLU A 179 4.64 13.98 5.78
N ASP A 180 5.23 12.92 6.36
CA ASP A 180 6.55 12.41 5.96
C ASP A 180 6.53 11.89 4.51
N ILE A 181 5.52 11.09 4.15
CA ILE A 181 5.31 10.60 2.78
C ILE A 181 5.19 11.78 1.80
N TYR A 182 4.38 12.77 2.13
CA TYR A 182 4.19 13.96 1.30
C TYR A 182 5.51 14.70 1.07
N ASN A 183 6.23 15.01 2.15
CA ASN A 183 7.49 15.76 2.09
C ASN A 183 8.55 14.99 1.28
N GLN A 184 8.69 13.69 1.54
CA GLN A 184 9.68 12.87 0.84
C GLN A 184 9.32 12.67 -0.64
N THR A 185 8.04 12.47 -0.96
CA THR A 185 7.57 12.35 -2.35
C THR A 185 7.81 13.62 -3.14
N ASN A 186 7.49 14.80 -2.58
CA ASN A 186 7.77 16.08 -3.22
C ASN A 186 9.27 16.27 -3.47
N LYS A 187 10.09 15.94 -2.48
CA LYS A 187 11.55 15.98 -2.63
C LYS A 187 12.02 15.08 -3.77
N ASN A 188 11.54 13.85 -3.82
CA ASN A 188 11.90 12.89 -4.87
C ASN A 188 11.46 13.37 -6.26
N ILE A 189 10.24 13.92 -6.39
CA ILE A 189 9.75 14.50 -7.66
C ILE A 189 10.67 15.62 -8.15
N LEU A 190 11.10 16.51 -7.25
CA LEU A 190 11.99 17.61 -7.58
C LEU A 190 13.41 17.13 -7.92
N ASP A 191 13.98 16.24 -7.11
CA ASP A 191 15.35 15.71 -7.29
C ASP A 191 15.48 14.88 -8.58
N LEU A 192 14.41 14.24 -9.02
CA LEU A 192 14.34 13.40 -10.23
C LEU A 192 13.78 14.19 -11.45
N GLU A 193 13.46 15.47 -11.28
CA GLU A 193 12.88 16.33 -12.33
C GLU A 193 11.62 15.72 -13.02
N ILE A 194 10.81 14.96 -12.27
CA ILE A 194 9.59 14.33 -12.77
C ILE A 194 8.53 15.43 -12.99
N LYS A 195 8.13 15.65 -14.24
CA LYS A 195 7.13 16.65 -14.63
C LYS A 195 5.84 16.04 -15.18
N THR A 196 5.93 14.81 -15.67
CA THR A 196 4.81 14.10 -16.29
C THR A 196 4.79 12.64 -15.90
N LYS A 197 3.63 11.97 -16.08
CA LYS A 197 3.51 10.52 -15.92
C LYS A 197 4.47 9.74 -16.85
N ILE A 198 4.81 10.30 -18.02
CA ILE A 198 5.72 9.69 -18.97
C ILE A 198 7.15 9.71 -18.43
N ASP A 199 7.55 10.79 -17.76
CA ASP A 199 8.87 10.86 -17.13
C ASP A 199 9.03 9.75 -16.09
N LEU A 200 8.01 9.56 -15.24
CA LEU A 200 8.00 8.49 -14.25
C LEU A 200 8.12 7.10 -14.89
N GLN A 201 7.36 6.83 -15.95
CA GLN A 201 7.38 5.54 -16.65
C GLN A 201 8.69 5.30 -17.41
N ASN A 202 9.28 6.34 -17.97
CA ASN A 202 10.54 6.27 -18.71
C ASN A 202 11.77 6.18 -17.79
N TYR A 203 11.63 6.54 -16.51
CA TYR A 203 12.71 6.45 -15.54
C TYR A 203 13.24 5.01 -15.39
N ASN A 204 12.43 4.01 -15.76
CA ASN A 204 12.80 2.61 -15.76
C ASN A 204 13.79 2.20 -16.85
N ASP A 205 13.88 2.94 -17.92
CA ASP A 205 14.73 2.56 -19.05
C ASP A 205 16.23 2.81 -18.75
N PHE A 206 16.55 3.47 -17.62
CA PHE A 206 17.91 3.86 -17.26
C PHE A 206 18.46 3.28 -15.95
N ILE A 207 17.63 2.64 -15.10
CA ILE A 207 18.07 2.13 -13.80
C ILE A 207 17.38 0.78 -13.52
N ASP A 208 18.13 -0.14 -12.90
CA ASP A 208 17.59 -1.43 -12.44
C ASP A 208 16.27 -1.20 -11.66
N PRO A 209 15.15 -1.74 -12.16
CA PRO A 209 13.84 -1.57 -11.56
C PRO A 209 13.81 -1.91 -10.06
N ASN A 210 14.61 -2.90 -9.63
CA ASN A 210 14.72 -3.28 -8.22
C ASN A 210 15.41 -2.20 -7.37
N VAL A 211 16.28 -1.38 -7.96
CA VAL A 211 16.96 -0.30 -7.24
C VAL A 211 16.05 0.92 -7.07
N ILE A 212 15.19 1.21 -8.04
CA ILE A 212 14.25 2.35 -7.94
C ILE A 212 13.06 2.02 -7.08
N SER A 213 12.41 0.86 -7.27
CA SER A 213 11.29 0.47 -6.41
C SER A 213 11.75 0.32 -4.96
N ASN A 214 12.95 -0.25 -4.73
CA ASN A 214 13.54 -0.32 -3.41
C ASN A 214 14.07 1.04 -2.91
N LYS A 215 14.51 1.94 -3.79
CA LYS A 215 15.00 3.27 -3.40
C LYS A 215 13.87 4.27 -3.20
N ILE A 216 12.81 4.23 -3.99
CA ILE A 216 11.58 5.02 -3.76
C ILE A 216 10.85 4.44 -2.54
N ARG A 217 10.68 3.14 -2.42
CA ARG A 217 10.17 2.48 -1.21
C ARG A 217 11.08 2.70 0.00
N ALA A 218 12.39 2.55 -0.14
CA ALA A 218 13.35 2.81 0.93
C ALA A 218 13.44 4.29 1.27
N ASN A 219 13.32 5.22 0.34
CA ASN A 219 13.35 6.65 0.62
C ASN A 219 12.01 7.18 1.13
N LEU A 220 10.89 6.57 0.75
CA LEU A 220 9.59 6.81 1.37
C LEU A 220 9.52 6.19 2.79
N LEU A 221 10.26 5.09 3.03
CA LEU A 221 10.30 4.34 4.27
C LEU A 221 11.51 4.65 5.17
N ASN A 222 12.55 5.36 4.69
CA ASN A 222 13.77 5.73 5.45
C ASN A 222 13.55 6.91 6.40
N GLY A 223 12.30 7.39 6.54
CA GLY A 223 11.93 8.21 7.65
C GLY A 223 11.69 7.38 8.91
N VAL A 224 10.80 7.83 9.73
CA VAL A 224 10.39 7.25 11.01
C VAL A 224 9.85 5.81 10.91
N TYR A 225 9.42 5.39 9.73
CA TYR A 225 8.59 4.22 9.44
C TYR A 225 9.32 2.86 9.52
N GLU A 226 10.61 2.77 9.13
CA GLU A 226 11.33 1.49 9.19
C GLU A 226 11.59 0.98 10.62
N GLU A 227 11.83 1.89 11.56
CA GLU A 227 12.04 1.52 12.97
C GLU A 227 10.73 0.98 13.58
N GLU A 228 9.59 1.50 13.17
CA GLU A 228 8.28 1.10 13.65
C GLU A 228 7.83 -0.25 13.14
N ILE A 229 7.99 -0.53 11.84
CA ILE A 229 7.73 -1.85 11.28
C ILE A 229 8.61 -2.90 11.96
N ARG A 230 9.89 -2.60 12.24
CA ARG A 230 10.78 -3.49 12.97
C ARG A 230 10.32 -3.71 14.41
N PHE A 231 9.86 -2.64 15.09
CA PHE A 231 9.33 -2.74 16.44
C PHE A 231 8.07 -3.61 16.48
N LEU A 232 7.10 -3.34 15.61
CA LEU A 232 5.85 -4.11 15.52
C LEU A 232 6.10 -5.57 15.15
N ARG A 233 6.92 -5.86 14.15
CA ARG A 233 7.29 -7.24 13.76
C ARG A 233 8.04 -8.00 14.86
N LYS A 234 8.73 -7.30 15.76
CA LYS A 234 9.46 -7.92 16.88
C LYS A 234 8.57 -8.20 18.07
N ASN A 235 7.54 -7.38 18.32
CA ASN A 235 6.74 -7.41 19.55
C ASN A 235 5.31 -7.94 19.36
N VAL A 236 4.83 -8.08 18.12
CA VAL A 236 3.48 -8.59 17.77
C VAL A 236 3.55 -9.97 17.09
N LYS A 237 4.47 -10.82 17.50
CA LYS A 237 4.55 -12.22 17.06
C LYS A 237 3.71 -13.12 17.93
#